data_9cd9b290100184c4132d76ed4fe65865
#
_entry.id   9cd9b290100184c4132d76ed4fe65865
#
_cell.length_a   1.000
_cell.length_b   1.000
_cell.length_c   1.000
_cell.angle_alpha   90.00
_cell.angle_beta   90.00
_cell.angle_gamma   90.00
#
_symmetry.space_group_name_H-M   'P 1'
#
loop_
_entity.id
_entity.type
_entity.pdbx_description
1 polymer ?
#
loop_
_entity_poly.entity_id
_entity_poly.type
_entity_poly.pdbx_seq_one_letter_code
_entity_poly.pdbx_strand_id
1 'polypeptide(L)'
;MFITKNVYQSSGMRSTGLWGANIFLLIDNGVTLVDTGLRGRSANILNEVKRLGYKPSDVAYIIVTHHHSDHIGSLAELKNATGAKVMAHPADAPYIDGTLPQPGPARPRWLGKLLSPLSSMWSTVPAEVDKLLNDGDELPILGGIKILHTPGHTPGSISLLIPQEKLVIVGDLLAHRFRMRMPPGLFTVDVEQGVKSIKKLAGLDFNIIAFGHGAPIVNEAREAVAHFADKIESKAKGR
;
A
#
# COMPACT_ATOMS: atom_id res chain seq x y z
N MET A 1 3.86 -4.66 15.26
CA MET A 1 4.85 -3.83 16.00
C MET A 1 4.53 -2.37 15.81
N PHE A 2 4.76 -1.54 16.81
CA PHE A 2 4.67 -0.08 16.64
C PHE A 2 5.90 0.43 15.87
N ILE A 3 5.66 1.23 14.82
CA ILE A 3 6.68 1.98 14.07
C ILE A 3 6.88 3.33 14.75
N THR A 4 5.78 3.98 15.12
CA THR A 4 5.71 5.20 15.94
C THR A 4 4.67 4.99 17.04
N LYS A 5 4.44 5.98 17.89
CA LYS A 5 3.41 5.88 18.94
C LYS A 5 2.00 5.66 18.40
N ASN A 6 1.71 6.13 17.17
CA ASN A 6 0.37 6.11 16.58
C ASN A 6 0.26 5.21 15.34
N VAL A 7 1.37 4.64 14.85
CA VAL A 7 1.39 3.79 13.65
C VAL A 7 1.85 2.39 14.02
N TYR A 8 0.94 1.45 13.89
CA TYR A 8 1.20 0.03 14.14
C TYR A 8 1.25 -0.74 12.82
N GLN A 9 2.32 -1.48 12.59
CA GLN A 9 2.43 -2.44 11.50
C GLN A 9 1.94 -3.78 11.98
N SER A 10 0.90 -4.31 11.35
CA SER A 10 0.40 -5.66 11.64
C SER A 10 1.44 -6.71 11.31
N SER A 11 1.66 -7.60 12.28
CA SER A 11 2.54 -8.75 12.13
C SER A 11 1.82 -9.97 11.54
N GLY A 12 0.58 -9.85 11.10
CA GLY A 12 -0.28 -10.92 10.60
C GLY A 12 0.29 -11.81 9.49
N MET A 13 1.53 -11.56 9.14
CA MET A 13 2.28 -12.15 8.04
C MET A 13 3.35 -13.15 8.43
N ARG A 14 3.65 -13.36 9.72
CA ARG A 14 4.75 -14.25 10.08
C ARG A 14 4.56 -15.71 9.70
N SER A 15 3.32 -16.17 9.44
CA SER A 15 3.04 -17.57 9.16
C SER A 15 3.18 -18.02 7.71
N THR A 16 3.24 -17.10 6.73
CA THR A 16 3.33 -17.45 5.31
C THR A 16 4.50 -16.81 4.55
N GLY A 17 5.30 -16.03 5.22
CA GLY A 17 6.70 -15.69 4.94
C GLY A 17 7.05 -14.96 3.65
N LEU A 18 6.40 -15.14 2.53
CA LEU A 18 6.95 -14.70 1.24
C LEU A 18 6.06 -13.79 0.39
N TRP A 19 4.73 -13.80 0.55
CA TRP A 19 3.83 -13.25 -0.47
C TRP A 19 2.80 -12.22 0.02
N GLY A 20 2.71 -11.90 1.29
CA GLY A 20 1.70 -10.99 1.76
C GLY A 20 2.23 -9.58 2.05
N ALA A 21 1.36 -8.60 1.83
CA ALA A 21 1.64 -7.20 2.12
C ALA A 21 1.55 -6.89 3.63
N ASN A 22 2.29 -5.87 4.05
CA ASN A 22 2.12 -5.24 5.35
C ASN A 22 0.80 -4.48 5.40
N ILE A 23 0.20 -4.48 6.58
CA ILE A 23 -1.01 -3.74 6.89
C ILE A 23 -0.66 -2.76 8.00
N PHE A 24 -1.15 -1.52 7.90
CA PHE A 24 -0.88 -0.55 8.95
C PHE A 24 -2.18 -0.14 9.63
N LEU A 25 -2.12 0.03 10.94
CA LEU A 25 -3.17 0.60 11.75
C LEU A 25 -2.70 1.98 12.21
N LEU A 26 -3.40 3.00 11.77
CA LEU A 26 -3.18 4.38 12.19
C LEU A 26 -4.16 4.66 13.33
N ILE A 27 -3.60 4.97 14.49
CA ILE A 27 -4.35 5.11 15.74
C ILE A 27 -4.46 6.61 16.09
N ASP A 28 -5.67 7.11 16.02
CA ASP A 28 -6.03 8.47 16.40
C ASP A 28 -7.30 8.40 17.26
N ASN A 29 -8.32 9.19 17.03
CA ASN A 29 -9.64 9.07 17.68
C ASN A 29 -10.46 7.84 17.23
N GLY A 30 -9.80 6.78 16.82
CA GLY A 30 -10.27 5.52 16.26
C GLY A 30 -9.14 4.84 15.51
N VAL A 31 -9.48 3.97 14.57
CA VAL A 31 -8.51 3.23 13.76
C VAL A 31 -8.75 3.50 12.28
N THR A 32 -7.69 3.76 11.54
CA THR A 32 -7.67 3.71 10.08
C THR A 32 -6.75 2.59 9.64
N LEU A 33 -7.26 1.70 8.79
CA LEU A 33 -6.44 0.68 8.15
C LEU A 33 -5.79 1.23 6.88
N VAL A 34 -4.55 0.84 6.61
CA VAL A 34 -3.90 1.01 5.32
C VAL A 34 -3.60 -0.37 4.78
N ASP A 35 -4.27 -0.72 3.68
CA ASP A 35 -4.33 -2.04 3.08
C ASP A 35 -4.97 -3.12 3.98
N THR A 36 -5.22 -4.30 3.40
CA THR A 36 -5.99 -5.38 4.07
C THR A 36 -5.37 -6.77 3.90
N GLY A 37 -4.19 -6.83 3.28
CA GLY A 37 -3.48 -8.08 3.09
C GLY A 37 -4.19 -9.06 2.14
N LEU A 38 -3.75 -10.30 2.17
CA LEU A 38 -4.32 -11.40 1.40
C LEU A 38 -5.74 -11.76 1.87
N ARG A 39 -6.48 -12.45 1.01
CA ARG A 39 -7.79 -13.03 1.35
C ARG A 39 -7.72 -13.92 2.58
N GLY A 40 -8.75 -13.83 3.44
CA GLY A 40 -8.87 -14.63 4.67
C GLY A 40 -8.06 -14.08 5.85
N ARG A 41 -7.60 -12.82 5.78
CA ARG A 41 -6.87 -12.16 6.88
C ARG A 41 -7.74 -11.31 7.77
N SER A 42 -8.99 -11.09 7.42
CA SER A 42 -9.94 -10.25 8.15
C SER A 42 -10.01 -10.56 9.64
N ALA A 43 -10.15 -11.84 10.01
CA ALA A 43 -10.21 -12.25 11.41
C ALA A 43 -8.92 -11.89 12.18
N ASN A 44 -7.75 -12.08 11.59
CA ASN A 44 -6.47 -11.76 12.21
C ASN A 44 -6.34 -10.23 12.43
N ILE A 45 -6.72 -9.42 11.43
CA ILE A 45 -6.69 -7.96 11.50
C ILE A 45 -7.64 -7.47 12.59
N LEU A 46 -8.87 -7.98 12.63
CA LEU A 46 -9.84 -7.63 13.67
C LEU A 46 -9.40 -8.05 15.08
N ASN A 47 -8.69 -9.17 15.20
CA ASN A 47 -8.10 -9.57 16.47
C ASN A 47 -6.97 -8.63 16.90
N GLU A 48 -6.18 -8.10 15.97
CA GLU A 48 -5.17 -7.07 16.30
C GLU A 48 -5.81 -5.75 16.71
N VAL A 49 -6.87 -5.30 16.02
CA VAL A 49 -7.69 -4.15 16.41
C VAL A 49 -8.15 -4.30 17.86
N LYS A 50 -8.74 -5.46 18.20
CA LYS A 50 -9.19 -5.78 19.57
C LYS A 50 -8.05 -5.79 20.59
N ARG A 51 -6.91 -6.36 20.23
CA ARG A 51 -5.72 -6.43 21.10
C ARG A 51 -5.13 -5.05 21.40
N LEU A 52 -5.33 -4.10 20.49
CA LEU A 52 -4.95 -2.69 20.68
C LEU A 52 -6.00 -1.90 21.48
N GLY A 53 -7.08 -2.54 21.95
CA GLY A 53 -8.11 -1.93 22.79
C GLY A 53 -9.29 -1.34 22.03
N TYR A 54 -9.40 -1.58 20.73
CA TYR A 54 -10.46 -1.05 19.87
C TYR A 54 -11.49 -2.13 19.48
N LYS A 55 -12.70 -1.69 19.13
CA LYS A 55 -13.75 -2.54 18.56
C LYS A 55 -13.67 -2.48 17.03
N PRO A 56 -14.22 -3.47 16.32
CA PRO A 56 -14.33 -3.41 14.85
C PRO A 56 -15.03 -2.13 14.36
N SER A 57 -16.04 -1.65 15.08
CA SER A 57 -16.76 -0.41 14.79
C SER A 57 -15.93 0.88 14.94
N ASP A 58 -14.79 0.81 15.61
CA ASP A 58 -13.88 1.96 15.76
C ASP A 58 -12.95 2.11 14.53
N VAL A 59 -12.98 1.15 13.58
CA VAL A 59 -12.33 1.27 12.29
C VAL A 59 -13.19 2.14 11.39
N ALA A 60 -12.83 3.40 11.25
CA ALA A 60 -13.61 4.37 10.49
C ALA A 60 -13.29 4.36 8.99
N TYR A 61 -12.05 4.07 8.65
CA TYR A 61 -11.53 4.15 7.27
C TYR A 61 -10.62 3.00 6.93
N ILE A 62 -10.65 2.61 5.65
CA ILE A 62 -9.67 1.71 5.02
C ILE A 62 -9.12 2.44 3.81
N ILE A 63 -7.84 2.81 3.85
CA ILE A 63 -7.13 3.44 2.74
C ILE A 63 -6.40 2.33 1.97
N VAL A 64 -6.67 2.23 0.67
CA VAL A 64 -6.04 1.26 -0.22
C VAL A 64 -4.89 1.94 -0.96
N THR A 65 -3.67 1.43 -0.82
CA THR A 65 -2.50 1.97 -1.53
C THR A 65 -2.55 1.67 -3.02
N HIS A 66 -3.03 0.48 -3.40
CA HIS A 66 -3.24 0.06 -4.79
C HIS A 66 -4.07 -1.25 -4.87
N HIS A 67 -4.52 -1.61 -6.07
CA HIS A 67 -5.53 -2.67 -6.28
C HIS A 67 -5.03 -4.13 -6.21
N HIS A 68 -3.76 -4.44 -5.98
CA HIS A 68 -3.29 -5.82 -6.01
C HIS A 68 -3.88 -6.69 -4.89
N SER A 69 -4.07 -7.96 -5.20
CA SER A 69 -4.83 -8.91 -4.36
C SER A 69 -4.23 -9.16 -2.98
N ASP A 70 -2.95 -8.95 -2.80
CA ASP A 70 -2.29 -9.06 -1.50
C ASP A 70 -2.40 -7.78 -0.65
N HIS A 71 -2.97 -6.70 -1.21
CA HIS A 71 -3.32 -5.46 -0.51
C HIS A 71 -4.82 -5.33 -0.25
N ILE A 72 -5.67 -5.85 -1.15
CA ILE A 72 -7.13 -5.73 -1.03
C ILE A 72 -7.85 -7.07 -0.78
N GLY A 73 -7.10 -8.15 -0.54
CA GLY A 73 -7.67 -9.50 -0.47
C GLY A 73 -8.73 -9.71 0.61
N SER A 74 -8.63 -9.01 1.74
CA SER A 74 -9.63 -9.03 2.82
C SER A 74 -10.51 -7.78 2.91
N LEU A 75 -10.48 -6.91 1.88
CA LEU A 75 -11.13 -5.60 1.90
C LEU A 75 -12.65 -5.70 2.10
N ALA A 76 -13.33 -6.49 1.27
CA ALA A 76 -14.78 -6.65 1.35
C ALA A 76 -15.24 -7.20 2.71
N GLU A 77 -14.51 -8.20 3.24
CA GLU A 77 -14.81 -8.79 4.55
C GLU A 77 -14.63 -7.76 5.67
N LEU A 78 -13.56 -6.96 5.62
CA LEU A 78 -13.29 -5.92 6.62
C LEU A 78 -14.28 -4.77 6.50
N LYS A 79 -14.60 -4.28 5.30
CA LYS A 79 -15.63 -3.26 5.09
C LYS A 79 -16.95 -3.70 5.73
N ASN A 80 -17.38 -4.94 5.46
CA ASN A 80 -18.64 -5.47 6.02
C ASN A 80 -18.59 -5.63 7.55
N ALA A 81 -17.48 -6.07 8.11
CA ALA A 81 -17.33 -6.31 9.54
C ALA A 81 -17.18 -5.04 10.37
N THR A 82 -16.70 -3.95 9.79
CA THR A 82 -16.39 -2.70 10.49
C THR A 82 -17.34 -1.57 10.16
N GLY A 83 -17.93 -1.58 8.97
CA GLY A 83 -18.67 -0.44 8.41
C GLY A 83 -17.77 0.69 7.92
N ALA A 84 -16.44 0.45 7.84
CA ALA A 84 -15.45 1.44 7.44
C ALA A 84 -15.67 1.93 6.01
N LYS A 85 -15.40 3.21 5.76
CA LYS A 85 -15.38 3.78 4.42
C LYS A 85 -14.08 3.46 3.73
N VAL A 86 -14.18 2.92 2.52
CA VAL A 86 -13.04 2.58 1.67
C VAL A 86 -12.62 3.78 0.83
N MET A 87 -11.33 4.07 0.82
CA MET A 87 -10.75 5.17 0.07
C MET A 87 -9.63 4.64 -0.84
N ALA A 88 -9.61 5.06 -2.11
CA ALA A 88 -8.60 4.65 -3.08
C ALA A 88 -8.42 5.72 -4.17
N HIS A 89 -7.34 5.63 -4.93
CA HIS A 89 -7.13 6.49 -6.10
C HIS A 89 -8.09 6.13 -7.25
N PRO A 90 -8.63 7.12 -8.00
CA PRO A 90 -9.60 6.86 -9.07
C PRO A 90 -9.12 5.91 -10.16
N ALA A 91 -7.81 5.87 -10.45
CA ALA A 91 -7.27 4.96 -11.46
C ALA A 91 -7.26 3.48 -11.04
N ASP A 92 -7.30 3.19 -9.73
CA ASP A 92 -7.34 1.83 -9.20
C ASP A 92 -8.74 1.42 -8.71
N ALA A 93 -9.62 2.38 -8.41
CA ALA A 93 -10.98 2.15 -7.91
C ALA A 93 -11.79 1.15 -8.77
N PRO A 94 -11.79 1.21 -10.12
CA PRO A 94 -12.53 0.27 -10.95
C PRO A 94 -12.09 -1.20 -10.80
N TYR A 95 -10.86 -1.45 -10.42
CA TYR A 95 -10.35 -2.80 -10.14
C TYR A 95 -10.73 -3.27 -8.73
N ILE A 96 -10.97 -2.33 -7.81
CA ILE A 96 -11.35 -2.62 -6.42
C ILE A 96 -12.84 -2.89 -6.32
N ASP A 97 -13.67 -2.10 -6.99
CA ASP A 97 -15.13 -2.24 -6.98
C ASP A 97 -15.67 -3.30 -7.95
N GLY A 98 -14.80 -3.87 -8.79
CA GLY A 98 -15.17 -4.92 -9.75
C GLY A 98 -15.75 -4.41 -11.07
N THR A 99 -15.78 -3.09 -11.31
CA THR A 99 -16.16 -2.51 -12.61
C THR A 99 -15.23 -2.97 -13.73
N LEU A 100 -13.94 -3.14 -13.38
CA LEU A 100 -12.93 -3.75 -14.25
C LEU A 100 -12.39 -5.04 -13.62
N PRO A 101 -12.08 -6.07 -14.44
CA PRO A 101 -11.47 -7.29 -13.93
C PRO A 101 -10.05 -7.02 -13.43
N GLN A 102 -9.65 -7.70 -12.34
CA GLN A 102 -8.28 -7.64 -11.83
C GLN A 102 -7.28 -8.02 -12.93
N PRO A 103 -6.31 -7.16 -13.24
CA PRO A 103 -5.31 -7.49 -14.25
C PRO A 103 -4.38 -8.58 -13.73
N GLY A 104 -3.99 -9.47 -14.62
CA GLY A 104 -2.91 -10.43 -14.37
C GLY A 104 -1.54 -9.74 -14.39
N PRO A 105 -0.44 -10.54 -14.45
CA PRO A 105 0.92 -10.01 -14.54
C PRO A 105 1.08 -8.92 -15.59
N ALA A 106 1.70 -7.80 -15.23
CA ALA A 106 1.80 -6.63 -16.10
C ALA A 106 2.77 -6.83 -17.29
N ARG A 107 3.82 -7.64 -17.09
CA ARG A 107 4.88 -7.87 -18.11
C ARG A 107 5.43 -9.29 -18.06
N PRO A 108 5.77 -9.90 -19.20
CA PRO A 108 5.39 -9.42 -20.54
C PRO A 108 3.86 -9.55 -20.76
N ARG A 109 3.29 -8.64 -21.53
CA ARG A 109 1.79 -8.57 -21.73
C ARG A 109 1.19 -9.89 -22.26
N TRP A 110 1.97 -10.67 -23.04
CA TRP A 110 1.52 -11.97 -23.54
C TRP A 110 1.33 -13.00 -22.41
N LEU A 111 2.17 -12.94 -21.37
CA LEU A 111 2.08 -13.82 -20.21
C LEU A 111 0.78 -13.54 -19.42
N GLY A 112 0.42 -12.25 -19.24
CA GLY A 112 -0.85 -11.89 -18.62
C GLY A 112 -2.06 -12.44 -19.39
N LYS A 113 -2.01 -12.39 -20.73
CA LYS A 113 -3.05 -13.01 -21.58
C LYS A 113 -3.08 -14.53 -21.46
N LEU A 114 -1.91 -15.18 -21.44
CA LEU A 114 -1.80 -16.64 -21.30
C LEU A 114 -2.30 -17.13 -19.94
N LEU A 115 -2.08 -16.34 -18.88
CA LEU A 115 -2.48 -16.67 -17.51
C LEU A 115 -3.89 -16.16 -17.16
N SER A 116 -4.57 -15.47 -18.09
CA SER A 116 -5.94 -14.97 -17.85
C SER A 116 -6.96 -16.04 -17.43
N PRO A 117 -6.88 -17.32 -17.86
CA PRO A 117 -7.74 -18.37 -17.34
C PRO A 117 -7.49 -18.67 -15.84
N LEU A 118 -6.33 -18.31 -15.33
CA LEU A 118 -5.97 -18.47 -13.91
C LEU A 118 -6.24 -17.19 -13.10
N SER A 119 -6.96 -16.21 -13.68
CA SER A 119 -7.27 -14.93 -13.03
C SER A 119 -8.00 -15.09 -11.68
N SER A 120 -8.72 -16.21 -11.48
CA SER A 120 -9.32 -16.54 -10.18
C SER A 120 -8.30 -16.59 -9.03
N MET A 121 -7.02 -16.83 -9.31
CA MET A 121 -5.96 -16.84 -8.28
C MET A 121 -5.63 -15.42 -7.77
N TRP A 122 -5.89 -14.40 -8.59
CA TRP A 122 -5.70 -12.98 -8.24
C TRP A 122 -7.03 -12.27 -7.99
N SER A 123 -8.14 -12.98 -8.15
CA SER A 123 -9.47 -12.43 -7.95
C SER A 123 -9.71 -12.11 -6.49
N THR A 124 -10.16 -10.91 -6.24
CA THR A 124 -10.63 -10.44 -4.93
C THR A 124 -12.14 -10.29 -4.95
N VAL A 125 -12.76 -10.32 -3.77
CA VAL A 125 -14.18 -9.96 -3.66
C VAL A 125 -14.28 -8.45 -3.83
N PRO A 126 -15.08 -7.95 -4.79
CA PRO A 126 -15.25 -6.52 -4.98
C PRO A 126 -15.74 -5.80 -3.72
N ALA A 127 -15.25 -4.59 -3.53
CA ALA A 127 -15.70 -3.72 -2.47
C ALA A 127 -15.89 -2.30 -3.00
N GLU A 128 -17.03 -1.69 -2.71
CA GLU A 128 -17.32 -0.32 -3.09
C GLU A 128 -16.26 0.64 -2.53
N VAL A 129 -15.77 1.56 -3.36
CA VAL A 129 -14.90 2.66 -2.97
C VAL A 129 -15.76 3.88 -2.65
N ASP A 130 -15.81 4.25 -1.37
CA ASP A 130 -16.69 5.32 -0.87
C ASP A 130 -16.13 6.72 -1.16
N LYS A 131 -14.79 6.86 -1.25
CA LYS A 131 -14.13 8.13 -1.50
C LYS A 131 -12.92 7.96 -2.41
N LEU A 132 -12.84 8.80 -3.43
CA LEU A 132 -11.66 8.88 -4.30
C LEU A 132 -10.61 9.81 -3.68
N LEU A 133 -9.33 9.40 -3.78
CA LEU A 133 -8.18 10.13 -3.27
C LEU A 133 -7.29 10.56 -4.44
N ASN A 134 -6.98 11.85 -4.51
CA ASN A 134 -6.12 12.43 -5.53
C ASN A 134 -4.79 12.93 -4.94
N ASP A 135 -3.82 13.22 -5.80
CA ASP A 135 -2.56 13.83 -5.38
C ASP A 135 -2.79 15.16 -4.67
N GLY A 136 -2.20 15.32 -3.50
CA GLY A 136 -2.32 16.53 -2.68
C GLY A 136 -3.53 16.57 -1.75
N ASP A 137 -4.45 15.60 -1.81
CA ASP A 137 -5.55 15.53 -0.84
C ASP A 137 -4.98 15.38 0.58
N GLU A 138 -5.67 16.02 1.55
CA GLU A 138 -5.37 15.88 2.98
C GLU A 138 -6.55 15.21 3.71
N LEU A 139 -6.21 14.24 4.55
CA LEU A 139 -7.18 13.56 5.43
C LEU A 139 -6.95 14.03 6.87
N PRO A 140 -8.01 14.36 7.63
CA PRO A 140 -7.90 14.82 9.02
C PRO A 140 -7.64 13.64 9.99
N ILE A 141 -6.58 12.89 9.74
CA ILE A 141 -6.15 11.72 10.49
C ILE A 141 -4.71 11.98 10.91
N LEU A 142 -4.36 11.73 12.18
CA LEU A 142 -3.02 11.98 12.74
C LEU A 142 -2.49 13.39 12.46
N GLY A 143 -3.38 14.38 12.52
CA GLY A 143 -3.06 15.79 12.30
C GLY A 143 -2.80 16.18 10.84
N GLY A 144 -3.19 15.35 9.90
CA GLY A 144 -3.12 15.59 8.47
C GLY A 144 -2.27 14.57 7.73
N ILE A 145 -2.91 13.61 7.06
CA ILE A 145 -2.24 12.71 6.12
C ILE A 145 -2.32 13.32 4.73
N LYS A 146 -1.18 13.51 4.08
CA LYS A 146 -1.10 13.95 2.70
C LYS A 146 -1.04 12.77 1.76
N ILE A 147 -1.95 12.75 0.79
CA ILE A 147 -1.99 11.74 -0.26
C ILE A 147 -1.01 12.14 -1.36
N LEU A 148 -0.15 11.23 -1.73
CA LEU A 148 0.81 11.39 -2.81
C LEU A 148 0.48 10.39 -3.90
N HIS A 149 0.11 10.84 -5.08
CA HIS A 149 0.00 9.95 -6.24
C HIS A 149 1.42 9.55 -6.68
N THR A 150 1.72 8.28 -6.56
CA THR A 150 3.02 7.67 -6.83
C THR A 150 2.87 6.49 -7.80
N PRO A 151 2.39 6.75 -9.03
CA PRO A 151 2.12 5.70 -10.02
C PRO A 151 3.40 5.03 -10.50
N GLY A 152 3.21 3.87 -11.09
CA GLY A 152 4.27 3.06 -11.69
C GLY A 152 4.05 1.59 -11.42
N HIS A 153 3.91 1.18 -10.17
CA HIS A 153 3.53 -0.19 -9.81
C HIS A 153 2.12 -0.51 -10.33
N THR A 154 1.14 0.30 -9.95
CA THR A 154 -0.16 0.42 -10.63
C THR A 154 -0.39 1.86 -11.09
N PRO A 155 -1.39 2.12 -11.98
CA PRO A 155 -1.74 3.47 -12.37
C PRO A 155 -2.26 4.33 -11.22
N GLY A 156 -2.92 3.72 -10.22
CA GLY A 156 -3.50 4.38 -9.06
C GLY A 156 -2.71 4.21 -7.77
N SER A 157 -1.45 3.78 -7.83
CA SER A 157 -0.63 3.66 -6.61
C SER A 157 -0.50 5.00 -5.90
N ILE A 158 -0.74 5.00 -4.58
CA ILE A 158 -0.57 6.16 -3.70
C ILE A 158 0.39 5.86 -2.56
N SER A 159 1.02 6.91 -2.07
CA SER A 159 1.77 6.91 -0.81
C SER A 159 1.12 7.88 0.18
N LEU A 160 1.25 7.60 1.46
CA LEU A 160 0.68 8.41 2.54
C LEU A 160 1.80 9.07 3.33
N LEU A 161 1.94 10.38 3.23
CA LEU A 161 2.86 11.15 4.06
C LEU A 161 2.12 11.59 5.33
N ILE A 162 2.68 11.28 6.50
CA ILE A 162 2.17 11.62 7.82
C ILE A 162 3.17 12.59 8.47
N PRO A 163 3.03 13.90 8.27
CA PRO A 163 4.06 14.88 8.66
C PRO A 163 4.36 14.88 10.16
N GLN A 164 3.34 14.74 11.00
CA GLN A 164 3.50 14.74 12.47
C GLN A 164 4.30 13.55 12.98
N GLU A 165 4.28 12.44 12.25
CA GLU A 165 5.05 11.22 12.58
C GLU A 165 6.38 11.17 11.81
N LYS A 166 6.69 12.16 10.97
CA LYS A 166 7.82 12.14 10.04
C LYS A 166 7.90 10.82 9.25
N LEU A 167 6.76 10.27 8.89
CA LEU A 167 6.62 8.94 8.31
C LEU A 167 5.93 9.00 6.95
N VAL A 168 6.40 8.16 6.02
CA VAL A 168 5.70 7.88 4.78
C VAL A 168 5.44 6.39 4.60
N ILE A 169 4.20 6.02 4.25
CA ILE A 169 3.82 4.65 3.85
C ILE A 169 3.73 4.65 2.33
N VAL A 170 4.51 3.80 1.66
CA VAL A 170 4.71 3.90 0.21
C VAL A 170 4.06 2.76 -0.60
N GLY A 171 3.29 1.89 0.05
CA GLY A 171 2.76 0.70 -0.63
C GLY A 171 3.88 -0.05 -1.35
N ASP A 172 3.66 -0.36 -2.62
CA ASP A 172 4.59 -1.08 -3.47
C ASP A 172 5.36 -0.18 -4.45
N LEU A 173 5.49 1.12 -4.14
CA LEU A 173 6.46 1.96 -4.84
C LEU A 173 7.88 1.44 -4.64
N LEU A 174 8.18 1.00 -3.41
CA LEU A 174 9.43 0.40 -2.97
C LEU A 174 9.16 -0.79 -2.05
N ALA A 175 10.09 -1.72 -1.96
CA ALA A 175 10.10 -2.83 -1.01
C ALA A 175 11.44 -2.92 -0.29
N HIS A 176 11.43 -3.40 0.98
CA HIS A 176 12.63 -3.51 1.80
C HIS A 176 12.68 -4.83 2.58
N ARG A 177 13.08 -5.91 1.91
CA ARG A 177 13.26 -7.22 2.60
C ARG A 177 14.65 -7.39 3.19
N PHE A 178 15.68 -7.30 2.37
CA PHE A 178 17.10 -7.31 2.77
C PHE A 178 17.80 -6.02 2.34
N ARG A 179 17.29 -5.39 1.29
CA ARG A 179 17.72 -4.11 0.72
C ARG A 179 16.54 -3.43 0.06
N MET A 180 16.61 -2.13 -0.05
CA MET A 180 15.63 -1.36 -0.81
C MET A 180 15.70 -1.72 -2.29
N ARG A 181 14.54 -1.91 -2.91
CA ARG A 181 14.39 -2.25 -4.33
C ARG A 181 13.03 -1.82 -4.86
N MET A 182 12.94 -1.64 -6.15
CA MET A 182 11.65 -1.57 -6.84
C MET A 182 10.97 -2.95 -6.83
N PRO A 183 9.65 -3.00 -6.90
CA PRO A 183 8.92 -4.24 -7.13
C PRO A 183 9.37 -4.93 -8.42
N PRO A 184 9.18 -6.27 -8.54
CA PRO A 184 9.49 -6.97 -9.78
C PRO A 184 8.74 -6.38 -10.99
N GLY A 185 9.44 -6.25 -12.13
CA GLY A 185 8.84 -5.72 -13.37
C GLY A 185 7.65 -6.54 -13.88
N LEU A 186 7.55 -7.82 -13.47
CA LEU A 186 6.40 -8.69 -13.75
C LEU A 186 5.08 -8.07 -13.26
N PHE A 187 5.10 -7.38 -12.12
CA PHE A 187 3.93 -6.77 -11.48
C PHE A 187 3.92 -5.24 -11.56
N THR A 188 4.88 -4.63 -12.25
CA THR A 188 5.00 -3.17 -12.38
C THR A 188 4.59 -2.75 -13.78
N VAL A 189 3.52 -1.94 -13.86
CA VAL A 189 2.96 -1.49 -15.14
C VAL A 189 3.90 -0.56 -15.87
N ASP A 190 4.48 0.41 -15.17
CA ASP A 190 5.38 1.42 -15.72
C ASP A 190 6.58 1.67 -14.80
N VAL A 191 7.72 1.09 -15.16
CA VAL A 191 8.96 1.21 -14.38
C VAL A 191 9.52 2.65 -14.43
N GLU A 192 9.42 3.32 -15.57
CA GLU A 192 9.94 4.70 -15.71
C GLU A 192 9.14 5.68 -14.86
N GLN A 193 7.82 5.53 -14.87
CA GLN A 193 6.94 6.32 -14.01
C GLN A 193 7.22 6.02 -12.53
N GLY A 194 7.47 4.77 -12.16
CA GLY A 194 7.89 4.39 -10.81
C GLY A 194 9.18 5.10 -10.37
N VAL A 195 10.17 5.21 -11.26
CA VAL A 195 11.41 5.97 -10.99
C VAL A 195 11.11 7.45 -10.73
N LYS A 196 10.21 8.08 -11.51
CA LYS A 196 9.79 9.47 -11.29
C LYS A 196 9.09 9.63 -9.93
N SER A 197 8.25 8.68 -9.57
CA SER A 197 7.56 8.67 -8.27
C SER A 197 8.53 8.53 -7.09
N ILE A 198 9.57 7.71 -7.22
CA ILE A 198 10.65 7.59 -6.20
C ILE A 198 11.41 8.90 -6.05
N LYS A 199 11.70 9.59 -7.15
CA LYS A 199 12.37 10.92 -7.10
C LYS A 199 11.48 11.98 -6.44
N LYS A 200 10.17 11.99 -6.76
CA LYS A 200 9.20 12.85 -6.06
C LYS A 200 9.26 12.61 -4.55
N LEU A 201 9.27 11.34 -4.14
CA LEU A 201 9.34 10.95 -2.74
C LEU A 201 10.64 11.43 -2.06
N ALA A 202 11.80 11.29 -2.71
CA ALA A 202 13.11 11.69 -2.17
C ALA A 202 13.20 13.20 -1.85
N GLY A 203 12.37 14.03 -2.46
CA GLY A 203 12.29 15.48 -2.21
C GLY A 203 11.45 15.86 -0.99
N LEU A 204 10.80 14.92 -0.30
CA LEU A 204 9.90 15.20 0.81
C LEU A 204 10.61 15.10 2.17
N ASP A 205 10.00 15.69 3.20
CA ASP A 205 10.52 15.67 4.58
C ASP A 205 9.91 14.51 5.37
N PHE A 206 10.67 13.44 5.55
CA PHE A 206 10.35 12.29 6.40
C PHE A 206 11.65 11.66 6.94
N ASN A 207 11.55 10.97 8.07
CA ASN A 207 12.65 10.22 8.67
C ASN A 207 12.37 8.72 8.75
N ILE A 208 11.11 8.34 8.54
CA ILE A 208 10.64 6.95 8.59
C ILE A 208 9.95 6.62 7.27
N ILE A 209 10.26 5.44 6.72
CA ILE A 209 9.55 4.89 5.56
C ILE A 209 9.06 3.48 5.87
N ALA A 210 7.79 3.23 5.56
CA ALA A 210 7.16 1.92 5.69
C ALA A 210 6.69 1.44 4.31
N PHE A 211 6.88 0.17 4.04
CA PHE A 211 6.73 -0.46 2.73
C PHE A 211 5.55 -1.42 2.71
N GLY A 212 4.94 -1.63 1.57
CA GLY A 212 3.99 -2.73 1.38
C GLY A 212 4.65 -4.08 1.67
N HIS A 213 5.93 -4.24 1.38
CA HIS A 213 6.67 -5.46 1.65
C HIS A 213 8.02 -5.22 2.35
N GLY A 214 8.20 -5.85 3.51
CA GLY A 214 9.45 -5.86 4.26
C GLY A 214 9.42 -4.96 5.50
N ALA A 215 10.59 -4.74 6.09
CA ALA A 215 10.74 -3.99 7.32
C ALA A 215 10.81 -2.48 7.05
N PRO A 216 10.27 -1.62 7.95
CA PRO A 216 10.43 -0.18 7.85
C PRO A 216 11.88 0.23 8.04
N ILE A 217 12.26 1.40 7.53
CA ILE A 217 13.48 2.11 7.88
C ILE A 217 13.06 3.25 8.81
N VAL A 218 13.57 3.26 10.03
CA VAL A 218 13.09 4.15 11.09
C VAL A 218 13.99 5.36 11.35
N ASN A 219 15.13 5.44 10.65
CA ASN A 219 16.07 6.57 10.72
C ASN A 219 16.69 6.78 9.34
N GLU A 220 17.01 8.03 8.99
CA GLU A 220 17.70 8.38 7.73
C GLU A 220 16.99 7.83 6.47
N ALA A 221 15.66 7.66 6.57
CA ALA A 221 14.90 7.03 5.50
C ALA A 221 14.88 7.88 4.22
N ARG A 222 14.84 9.21 4.35
CA ARG A 222 14.90 10.13 3.19
C ARG A 222 16.22 9.99 2.45
N GLU A 223 17.34 9.98 3.18
CA GLU A 223 18.68 9.83 2.65
C GLU A 223 18.85 8.47 1.94
N ALA A 224 18.31 7.42 2.53
CA ALA A 224 18.30 6.08 1.93
C ALA A 224 17.51 6.06 0.60
N VAL A 225 16.35 6.74 0.54
CA VAL A 225 15.54 6.86 -0.68
C VAL A 225 16.25 7.72 -1.72
N ALA A 226 16.85 8.85 -1.34
CA ALA A 226 17.60 9.71 -2.24
C ALA A 226 18.78 8.97 -2.88
N HIS A 227 19.60 8.30 -2.07
CA HIS A 227 20.70 7.46 -2.57
C HIS A 227 20.22 6.35 -3.52
N PHE A 228 19.09 5.74 -3.20
CA PHE A 228 18.50 4.73 -4.08
C PHE A 228 18.02 5.34 -5.41
N ALA A 229 17.39 6.51 -5.38
CA ALA A 229 16.94 7.23 -6.57
C ALA A 229 18.11 7.55 -7.52
N ASP A 230 19.23 8.08 -6.98
CA ASP A 230 20.43 8.37 -7.76
C ASP A 230 21.03 7.10 -8.41
N LYS A 231 21.06 6.01 -7.65
CA LYS A 231 21.59 4.72 -8.13
C LYS A 231 20.76 4.14 -9.28
N ILE A 232 19.43 4.23 -9.25
CA ILE A 232 18.59 3.71 -10.34
C ILE A 232 18.68 4.60 -11.58
N GLU A 233 18.83 5.92 -11.40
CA GLU A 233 19.00 6.85 -12.51
C GLU A 233 20.33 6.64 -13.24
N SER A 234 21.44 6.48 -12.50
CA SER A 234 22.75 6.22 -13.08
C SER A 234 22.77 4.93 -13.91
N LYS A 235 22.06 3.90 -13.44
CA LYS A 235 21.89 2.64 -14.19
C LYS A 235 21.04 2.79 -15.46
N ALA A 236 20.07 3.70 -15.46
CA ALA A 236 19.25 3.97 -16.64
C ALA A 236 19.99 4.75 -17.71
N LYS A 237 20.89 5.68 -17.31
CA LYS A 237 21.73 6.48 -18.24
C LYS A 237 22.94 5.72 -18.81
N GLY A 238 23.36 4.63 -18.16
CA GLY A 238 24.51 3.81 -18.58
C GLY A 238 24.14 2.61 -19.49
N ARG A 239 22.90 2.54 -19.95
CA ARG A 239 22.39 1.57 -20.93
C ARG A 239 22.02 2.28 -22.24
#